data_2efc654ade1799d481543d02ff124d5f
#
_entry.id   2efc654ade1799d481543d02ff124d5f
#
_cell.length_a   1.000
_cell.length_b   1.000
_cell.length_c   1.000
_cell.angle_alpha   90.00
_cell.angle_beta   90.00
_cell.angle_gamma   90.00
#
_symmetry.space_group_name_H-M   'P 1'
#
loop_
_entity.id
_entity.type
_entity.pdbx_description
1 polymer ?
#
loop_
_entity_poly.entity_id
_entity_poly.type
_entity_poly.pdbx_seq_one_letter_code
_entity_poly.pdbx_strand_id
1 'polypeptide(L)'
;ITAMAEPMVSHDCVAFYLLSQEVSKSVTVVQSGQGADEVFAGYSWYPPLAKVPREQGPAEYAKVFTDRPHAELARILEPDWLLDDDPSRAFIRDHFATPGAETTLDAALRLDSTIMLVDDPVKRVDNMTMAWGLEARVPFLDHELVELAAACPPELKLAHGGKGVLKEVARGNVPDGVIDRPKGYFPVPAIRHLEGAFLDRVRDAVTDPVAKARGLVRNDWLEAMLADPNTARTNLGSNALWQVALLEMWLQERGI
;
A
#
# COMPACT_ATOMS: atom_id res chain seq x y z
N ILE A 1 -4.91 12.36 -9.14
CA ILE A 1 -3.50 12.80 -8.96
C ILE A 1 -3.46 14.09 -8.16
N THR A 2 -4.19 15.12 -8.52
CA THR A 2 -4.22 16.42 -7.81
C THR A 2 -4.52 16.28 -6.32
N ALA A 3 -5.39 15.35 -5.92
CA ALA A 3 -5.73 15.07 -4.53
C ALA A 3 -4.67 14.27 -3.75
N MET A 4 -3.67 13.71 -4.42
CA MET A 4 -2.63 12.90 -3.78
C MET A 4 -1.56 13.80 -3.15
N ALA A 5 -1.28 13.67 -1.86
CA ALA A 5 -0.16 14.31 -1.18
C ALA A 5 1.19 13.77 -1.67
N GLU A 6 1.23 12.49 -2.02
CA GLU A 6 2.38 11.76 -2.58
C GLU A 6 1.94 10.91 -3.77
N PRO A 7 2.85 10.47 -4.65
CA PRO A 7 2.50 9.64 -5.80
C PRO A 7 2.07 8.24 -5.35
N MET A 8 0.77 8.00 -5.31
CA MET A 8 0.17 6.74 -4.85
C MET A 8 -0.22 5.88 -6.05
N VAL A 9 0.52 4.80 -6.28
CA VAL A 9 0.27 3.89 -7.41
C VAL A 9 -0.95 3.00 -7.24
N SER A 10 -1.54 2.96 -6.04
CA SER A 10 -2.72 2.16 -5.75
C SER A 10 -3.94 2.63 -6.55
N HIS A 11 -4.53 1.71 -7.28
CA HIS A 11 -5.78 1.93 -8.03
C HIS A 11 -6.99 2.20 -7.14
N ASP A 12 -6.92 1.82 -5.85
CA ASP A 12 -7.97 2.08 -4.88
C ASP A 12 -8.20 3.59 -4.66
N CYS A 13 -7.19 4.43 -4.94
CA CYS A 13 -7.34 5.89 -4.89
C CYS A 13 -8.51 6.38 -5.74
N VAL A 14 -8.69 5.85 -6.95
CA VAL A 14 -9.77 6.24 -7.85
C VAL A 14 -11.12 5.85 -7.24
N ALA A 15 -11.23 4.63 -6.71
CA ALA A 15 -12.45 4.14 -6.09
C ALA A 15 -12.82 4.95 -4.84
N PHE A 16 -11.86 5.23 -3.96
CA PHE A 16 -12.07 6.06 -2.78
C PHE A 16 -12.45 7.49 -3.15
N TYR A 17 -11.82 8.08 -4.16
CA TYR A 17 -12.15 9.42 -4.63
C TYR A 17 -13.60 9.52 -5.11
N LEU A 18 -14.05 8.59 -5.97
CA LEU A 18 -15.41 8.56 -6.50
C LEU A 18 -16.45 8.24 -5.41
N LEU A 19 -16.14 7.30 -4.52
CA LEU A 19 -16.99 6.98 -3.38
C LEU A 19 -17.15 8.20 -2.46
N SER A 20 -16.06 8.89 -2.15
CA SER A 20 -16.05 10.08 -1.30
C SER A 20 -16.86 11.20 -1.90
N GLN A 21 -16.78 11.41 -3.22
CA GLN A 21 -17.60 12.36 -3.95
C GLN A 21 -19.09 12.09 -3.75
N GLU A 22 -19.51 10.84 -3.81
CA GLU A 22 -20.90 10.49 -3.66
C GLU A 22 -21.37 10.64 -2.21
N VAL A 23 -20.58 10.14 -1.26
CA VAL A 23 -20.91 10.15 0.17
C VAL A 23 -20.95 11.58 0.73
N SER A 24 -20.06 12.46 0.30
CA SER A 24 -19.98 13.86 0.75
C SER A 24 -21.25 14.67 0.44
N LYS A 25 -22.09 14.22 -0.49
CA LYS A 25 -23.38 14.86 -0.78
C LYS A 25 -24.40 14.68 0.36
N SER A 26 -24.18 13.70 1.23
CA SER A 26 -25.14 13.33 2.27
C SER A 26 -24.62 13.50 3.69
N VAL A 27 -23.33 13.32 3.92
CA VAL A 27 -22.68 13.41 5.24
C VAL A 27 -21.31 14.08 5.15
N THR A 28 -20.84 14.61 6.28
CA THR A 28 -19.53 15.25 6.39
C THR A 28 -18.51 14.39 7.15
N VAL A 29 -18.97 13.34 7.81
CA VAL A 29 -18.13 12.43 8.61
C VAL A 29 -18.53 10.99 8.33
N VAL A 30 -17.56 10.12 8.15
CA VAL A 30 -17.74 8.68 8.01
C VAL A 30 -16.79 7.92 8.92
N GLN A 31 -17.12 6.66 9.23
CA GLN A 31 -16.21 5.74 9.88
C GLN A 31 -15.60 4.78 8.86
N SER A 32 -14.31 4.54 8.98
CA SER A 32 -13.56 3.60 8.15
C SER A 32 -13.03 2.43 8.98
N GLY A 33 -13.00 1.24 8.38
CA GLY A 33 -12.45 0.03 8.98
C GLY A 33 -10.92 -0.10 8.87
N GLN A 34 -10.22 0.94 8.44
CA GLN A 34 -8.76 0.93 8.32
C GLN A 34 -8.09 0.67 9.66
N GLY A 35 -6.96 -0.03 9.64
CA GLY A 35 -6.21 -0.43 10.82
C GLY A 35 -6.58 -1.80 11.39
N ALA A 36 -7.77 -2.32 11.09
CA ALA A 36 -8.21 -3.60 11.64
C ALA A 36 -7.35 -4.80 11.20
N ASP A 37 -6.81 -4.77 10.00
CA ASP A 37 -5.94 -5.83 9.49
C ASP A 37 -4.54 -5.77 10.11
N GLU A 38 -3.99 -4.60 10.26
CA GLU A 38 -2.65 -4.34 10.81
C GLU A 38 -2.61 -4.57 12.33
N VAL A 39 -3.62 -4.11 13.02
CA VAL A 39 -3.68 -4.19 14.50
C VAL A 39 -4.04 -5.62 14.97
N PHE A 40 -4.90 -6.32 14.23
CA PHE A 40 -5.43 -7.63 14.60
C PHE A 40 -5.03 -8.78 13.67
N ALA A 41 -3.93 -8.64 12.94
CA ALA A 41 -3.35 -9.68 12.07
C ALA A 41 -4.32 -10.23 11.03
N GLY A 42 -4.99 -9.36 10.27
CA GLY A 42 -6.00 -9.76 9.29
C GLY A 42 -5.48 -10.13 7.92
N TYR A 43 -4.22 -9.84 7.58
CA TYR A 43 -3.66 -10.14 6.27
C TYR A 43 -3.17 -11.58 6.16
N SER A 44 -3.22 -12.13 4.94
CA SER A 44 -2.84 -13.51 4.65
C SER A 44 -1.35 -13.82 4.85
N TRP A 45 -0.51 -12.81 4.90
CA TRP A 45 0.94 -12.98 5.13
C TRP A 45 1.32 -13.12 6.61
N TYR A 46 0.47 -12.74 7.56
CA TYR A 46 0.78 -12.86 8.97
C TYR A 46 0.90 -14.31 9.48
N PRO A 47 0.00 -15.24 9.13
CA PRO A 47 0.14 -16.63 9.57
C PRO A 47 1.44 -17.31 9.12
N PRO A 48 1.95 -17.14 7.88
CA PRO A 48 3.28 -17.61 7.53
C PRO A 48 4.40 -16.92 8.32
N LEU A 49 4.37 -15.60 8.48
CA LEU A 49 5.38 -14.83 9.21
C LEU A 49 5.45 -15.22 10.69
N ALA A 50 4.33 -15.57 11.31
CA ALA A 50 4.30 -16.02 12.69
C ALA A 50 5.12 -17.32 12.96
N LYS A 51 5.44 -18.07 11.90
CA LYS A 51 6.25 -19.30 11.96
C LYS A 51 7.73 -19.07 11.67
N VAL A 52 8.10 -17.87 11.31
CA VAL A 52 9.47 -17.51 10.92
C VAL A 52 10.28 -17.15 12.15
N PRO A 53 11.48 -17.73 12.35
CA PRO A 53 12.39 -17.29 13.40
C PRO A 53 12.70 -15.80 13.32
N ARG A 54 12.87 -15.14 14.46
CA ARG A 54 12.97 -13.68 14.57
C ARG A 54 14.10 -13.09 13.70
N GLU A 55 15.24 -13.78 13.64
CA GLU A 55 16.42 -13.39 12.86
C GLU A 55 16.20 -13.45 11.34
N GLN A 56 15.26 -14.25 10.88
CA GLN A 56 14.88 -14.36 9.46
C GLN A 56 13.72 -13.42 9.10
N GLY A 57 13.05 -12.85 10.10
CA GLY A 57 11.87 -12.01 9.97
C GLY A 57 12.01 -10.89 8.94
N PRO A 58 13.07 -10.06 8.97
CA PRO A 58 13.24 -8.97 8.01
C PRO A 58 13.25 -9.42 6.55
N ALA A 59 13.95 -10.53 6.26
CA ALA A 59 14.07 -11.06 4.91
C ALA A 59 12.74 -11.65 4.40
N GLU A 60 12.02 -12.36 5.26
CA GLU A 60 10.73 -12.95 4.90
C GLU A 60 9.63 -11.89 4.77
N TYR A 61 9.63 -10.87 5.63
CA TYR A 61 8.74 -9.73 5.50
C TYR A 61 9.00 -8.97 4.19
N ALA A 62 10.26 -8.70 3.86
CA ALA A 62 10.61 -8.01 2.61
C ALA A 62 10.09 -8.75 1.36
N LYS A 63 10.06 -10.08 1.33
CA LYS A 63 9.51 -10.86 0.20
C LYS A 63 8.03 -10.57 -0.05
N VAL A 64 7.28 -10.25 0.99
CA VAL A 64 5.84 -9.96 0.87
C VAL A 64 5.61 -8.54 0.36
N PHE A 65 6.42 -7.57 0.81
CA PHE A 65 6.19 -6.15 0.56
C PHE A 65 6.99 -5.55 -0.58
N THR A 66 8.10 -6.17 -0.99
CA THR A 66 8.91 -5.63 -2.07
C THR A 66 8.20 -5.81 -3.41
N ASP A 67 7.56 -4.77 -3.88
CA ASP A 67 6.95 -4.76 -5.22
C ASP A 67 8.02 -4.74 -6.32
N ARG A 68 9.15 -4.10 -6.05
CA ARG A 68 10.26 -3.98 -6.98
C ARG A 68 11.60 -4.13 -6.24
N PRO A 69 12.38 -5.17 -6.52
CA PRO A 69 13.71 -5.34 -5.93
C PRO A 69 14.65 -4.16 -6.30
N HIS A 70 15.47 -3.72 -5.37
CA HIS A 70 16.42 -2.62 -5.60
C HIS A 70 17.31 -2.87 -6.84
N ALA A 71 17.79 -4.08 -7.02
CA ALA A 71 18.60 -4.45 -8.19
C ALA A 71 17.85 -4.27 -9.54
N GLU A 72 16.52 -4.26 -9.55
CA GLU A 72 15.74 -3.98 -10.77
C GLU A 72 15.73 -2.49 -11.09
N LEU A 73 15.85 -1.63 -10.09
CA LEU A 73 15.86 -0.17 -10.28
C LEU A 73 17.02 0.28 -11.15
N ALA A 74 18.17 -0.41 -11.12
CA ALA A 74 19.30 -0.12 -11.99
C ALA A 74 19.01 -0.27 -13.51
N ARG A 75 17.93 -0.98 -13.84
CA ARG A 75 17.48 -1.10 -15.25
C ARG A 75 16.50 0.01 -15.63
N ILE A 76 15.92 0.69 -14.66
CA ILE A 76 14.83 1.65 -14.83
C ILE A 76 15.33 3.08 -14.67
N LEU A 77 16.12 3.31 -13.62
CA LEU A 77 16.57 4.64 -13.25
C LEU A 77 17.92 4.97 -13.89
N GLU A 78 18.11 6.24 -14.22
CA GLU A 78 19.43 6.75 -14.54
C GLU A 78 20.35 6.65 -13.30
N PRO A 79 21.67 6.46 -13.48
CA PRO A 79 22.60 6.25 -12.37
C PRO A 79 22.56 7.34 -11.29
N ASP A 80 22.32 8.58 -11.65
CA ASP A 80 22.27 9.71 -10.73
C ASP A 80 21.10 9.63 -9.74
N TRP A 81 20.09 8.83 -10.04
CA TRP A 81 18.90 8.59 -9.19
C TRP A 81 18.94 7.25 -8.46
N LEU A 82 19.94 6.45 -8.71
CA LEU A 82 20.08 5.13 -8.08
C LEU A 82 20.96 5.25 -6.84
N LEU A 83 20.45 4.79 -5.71
CA LEU A 83 21.26 4.65 -4.49
C LEU A 83 22.11 3.38 -4.57
N ASP A 84 23.32 3.42 -4.02
CA ASP A 84 24.25 2.29 -4.00
C ASP A 84 23.70 1.11 -3.18
N ASP A 85 23.06 1.42 -2.02
CA ASP A 85 22.47 0.45 -1.12
C ASP A 85 20.94 0.40 -1.25
N ASP A 86 20.34 -0.70 -0.83
CA ASP A 86 18.88 -0.87 -0.74
C ASP A 86 18.33 -0.23 0.55
N PRO A 87 17.82 1.02 0.50
CA PRO A 87 17.35 1.72 1.68
C PRO A 87 16.08 1.09 2.27
N SER A 88 15.23 0.50 1.44
CA SER A 88 14.00 -0.16 1.89
C SER A 88 14.32 -1.39 2.74
N ARG A 89 15.30 -2.18 2.28
CA ARG A 89 15.75 -3.36 3.01
C ARG A 89 16.47 -2.99 4.32
N ALA A 90 17.29 -1.94 4.29
CA ALA A 90 17.93 -1.41 5.48
C ALA A 90 16.88 -0.93 6.50
N PHE A 91 15.88 -0.18 6.04
CA PHE A 91 14.78 0.30 6.87
C PHE A 91 14.02 -0.85 7.56
N ILE A 92 13.61 -1.90 6.80
CA ILE A 92 12.93 -3.08 7.36
C ILE A 92 13.81 -3.75 8.43
N ARG A 93 15.09 -3.99 8.12
CA ARG A 93 16.03 -4.60 9.06
C ARG A 93 16.13 -3.80 10.36
N ASP A 94 16.31 -2.49 10.26
CA ASP A 94 16.51 -1.61 11.41
C ASP A 94 15.23 -1.49 12.26
N HIS A 95 14.07 -1.44 11.61
CA HIS A 95 12.79 -1.49 12.30
C HIS A 95 12.57 -2.81 13.05
N PHE A 96 12.89 -3.93 12.42
CA PHE A 96 12.86 -5.23 13.11
C PHE A 96 13.87 -5.31 14.25
N ALA A 97 15.03 -4.68 14.17
CA ALA A 97 16.01 -4.65 15.25
C ALA A 97 15.59 -3.81 16.46
N THR A 98 14.58 -2.93 16.31
CA THR A 98 14.08 -2.09 17.40
C THR A 98 13.47 -2.98 18.51
N PRO A 99 13.84 -2.78 19.80
CA PRO A 99 13.31 -3.56 20.93
C PRO A 99 11.78 -3.47 21.09
N GLY A 100 11.19 -4.39 21.86
CA GLY A 100 9.78 -4.38 22.22
C GLY A 100 8.86 -5.15 21.27
N ALA A 101 9.42 -5.90 20.31
CA ALA A 101 8.67 -6.89 19.52
C ALA A 101 9.46 -8.22 19.52
N GLU A 102 8.98 -9.17 20.31
CA GLU A 102 9.71 -10.43 20.58
C GLU A 102 9.63 -11.41 19.41
N THR A 103 8.50 -11.47 18.72
CA THR A 103 8.27 -12.39 17.60
C THR A 103 8.40 -11.69 16.25
N THR A 104 8.56 -12.48 15.19
CA THR A 104 8.50 -11.98 13.81
C THR A 104 7.16 -11.34 13.51
N LEU A 105 6.06 -11.93 14.02
CA LEU A 105 4.72 -11.39 13.84
C LEU A 105 4.58 -10.02 14.52
N ASP A 106 5.01 -9.88 15.77
CA ASP A 106 4.88 -8.62 16.51
C ASP A 106 5.66 -7.49 15.82
N ALA A 107 6.86 -7.80 15.30
CA ALA A 107 7.64 -6.83 14.56
C ALA A 107 6.99 -6.44 13.22
N ALA A 108 6.38 -7.40 12.53
CA ALA A 108 5.62 -7.14 11.31
C ALA A 108 4.38 -6.28 11.59
N LEU A 109 3.58 -6.63 12.60
CA LEU A 109 2.41 -5.85 12.99
C LEU A 109 2.79 -4.42 13.41
N ARG A 110 3.90 -4.26 14.13
CA ARG A 110 4.42 -2.93 14.49
C ARG A 110 4.82 -2.13 13.25
N LEU A 111 5.55 -2.74 12.31
CA LEU A 111 5.96 -2.07 11.06
C LEU A 111 4.72 -1.68 10.23
N ASP A 112 3.78 -2.60 10.09
CA ASP A 112 2.57 -2.34 9.33
C ASP A 112 1.71 -1.25 9.98
N SER A 113 1.55 -1.27 11.30
CA SER A 113 0.71 -0.28 12.01
C SER A 113 1.35 1.11 12.06
N THR A 114 2.68 1.22 12.13
CA THR A 114 3.36 2.51 12.32
C THR A 114 3.87 3.14 11.04
N ILE A 115 4.07 2.37 9.99
CA ILE A 115 4.64 2.83 8.70
C ILE A 115 3.70 2.54 7.55
N MET A 116 3.49 1.25 7.21
CA MET A 116 2.72 0.86 6.02
C MET A 116 1.31 1.43 6.06
N LEU A 117 0.62 1.30 7.17
CA LEU A 117 -0.74 1.79 7.37
C LEU A 117 -0.82 3.32 7.21
N VAL A 118 0.16 4.03 7.77
CA VAL A 118 0.22 5.50 7.70
C VAL A 118 0.50 5.96 6.27
N ASP A 119 1.48 5.34 5.63
CA ASP A 119 1.99 5.79 4.33
C ASP A 119 1.16 5.34 3.12
N ASP A 120 0.32 4.31 3.27
CA ASP A 120 -0.56 3.88 2.18
C ASP A 120 -2.05 3.85 2.58
N PRO A 121 -2.59 2.91 3.36
CA PRO A 121 -4.05 2.81 3.54
C PRO A 121 -4.70 4.06 4.14
N VAL A 122 -4.14 4.61 5.21
CA VAL A 122 -4.74 5.79 5.88
C VAL A 122 -4.54 7.05 5.05
N LYS A 123 -3.33 7.29 4.56
CA LYS A 123 -3.04 8.44 3.68
C LYS A 123 -3.92 8.45 2.44
N ARG A 124 -4.13 7.28 1.83
CA ARG A 124 -5.02 7.13 0.67
C ARG A 124 -6.47 7.49 1.01
N VAL A 125 -7.01 6.94 2.09
CA VAL A 125 -8.37 7.27 2.54
C VAL A 125 -8.48 8.75 2.83
N ASP A 126 -7.57 9.31 3.64
CA ASP A 126 -7.56 10.71 4.03
C ASP A 126 -7.52 11.65 2.80
N ASN A 127 -6.56 11.46 1.91
CA ASN A 127 -6.43 12.30 0.72
C ASN A 127 -7.68 12.27 -0.17
N MET A 128 -8.27 11.10 -0.36
CA MET A 128 -9.43 10.95 -1.25
C MET A 128 -10.72 11.44 -0.62
N THR A 129 -10.88 11.30 0.70
CA THR A 129 -12.06 11.85 1.41
C THR A 129 -11.92 13.36 1.58
N MET A 130 -10.74 13.87 1.95
CA MET A 130 -10.51 15.29 2.14
C MET A 130 -10.61 16.09 0.83
N ALA A 131 -10.39 15.48 -0.32
CA ALA A 131 -10.65 16.10 -1.63
C ALA A 131 -12.12 16.56 -1.79
N TRP A 132 -13.02 16.00 -0.99
CA TRP A 132 -14.45 16.29 -0.99
C TRP A 132 -14.97 16.87 0.34
N GLY A 133 -14.05 17.26 1.24
CA GLY A 133 -14.40 17.79 2.56
C GLY A 133 -15.09 16.76 3.47
N LEU A 134 -14.81 15.47 3.26
CA LEU A 134 -15.36 14.35 4.02
C LEU A 134 -14.32 13.87 5.04
N GLU A 135 -14.67 13.92 6.33
CA GLU A 135 -13.85 13.43 7.44
C GLU A 135 -13.96 11.90 7.56
N ALA A 136 -12.86 11.17 7.41
CA ALA A 136 -12.83 9.74 7.64
C ALA A 136 -12.20 9.42 9.01
N ARG A 137 -12.99 8.94 9.95
CA ARG A 137 -12.54 8.50 11.27
C ARG A 137 -12.22 7.01 11.27
N VAL A 138 -11.15 6.63 11.97
CA VAL A 138 -10.57 5.28 11.98
C VAL A 138 -10.56 4.68 13.40
N PRO A 139 -11.72 4.19 13.91
CA PRO A 139 -11.84 3.74 15.30
C PRO A 139 -10.84 2.62 15.69
N PHE A 140 -10.39 1.80 14.74
CA PHE A 140 -9.40 0.76 15.02
C PHE A 140 -8.00 1.30 15.27
N LEU A 141 -7.77 2.59 15.03
CA LEU A 141 -6.50 3.27 15.30
C LEU A 141 -6.56 4.17 16.52
N ASP A 142 -7.61 4.06 17.33
CA ASP A 142 -7.59 4.63 18.66
C ASP A 142 -6.41 4.05 19.45
N HIS A 143 -5.59 4.94 20.06
CA HIS A 143 -4.32 4.53 20.65
C HIS A 143 -4.52 3.53 21.81
N GLU A 144 -5.58 3.66 22.62
CA GLU A 144 -5.87 2.72 23.71
C GLU A 144 -6.23 1.35 23.16
N LEU A 145 -6.95 1.29 22.04
CA LEU A 145 -7.27 0.05 21.35
C LEU A 145 -6.03 -0.59 20.72
N VAL A 146 -5.17 0.20 20.11
CA VAL A 146 -3.91 -0.28 19.52
C VAL A 146 -2.98 -0.85 20.60
N GLU A 147 -2.82 -0.16 21.73
CA GLU A 147 -2.03 -0.62 22.87
C GLU A 147 -2.58 -1.94 23.45
N LEU A 148 -3.90 -2.01 23.64
CA LEU A 148 -4.56 -3.24 24.10
C LEU A 148 -4.34 -4.39 23.11
N ALA A 149 -4.50 -4.12 21.82
CA ALA A 149 -4.28 -5.12 20.80
C ALA A 149 -2.81 -5.55 20.69
N ALA A 150 -1.86 -4.64 20.90
CA ALA A 150 -0.43 -4.96 20.95
C ALA A 150 -0.13 -5.96 22.08
N ALA A 151 -0.76 -5.79 23.24
CA ALA A 151 -0.64 -6.71 24.38
C ALA A 151 -1.38 -8.04 24.19
N CYS A 152 -2.24 -8.17 23.17
CA CYS A 152 -2.99 -9.40 22.92
C CYS A 152 -2.08 -10.49 22.35
N PRO A 153 -2.12 -11.74 22.88
CA PRO A 153 -1.34 -12.86 22.37
C PRO A 153 -1.53 -13.08 20.86
N PRO A 154 -0.44 -13.36 20.11
CA PRO A 154 -0.48 -13.56 18.67
C PRO A 154 -1.47 -14.63 18.20
N GLU A 155 -1.59 -15.72 18.94
CA GLU A 155 -2.51 -16.83 18.63
C GLU A 155 -3.98 -16.41 18.65
N LEU A 156 -4.37 -15.48 19.51
CA LEU A 156 -5.73 -14.94 19.55
C LEU A 156 -6.01 -14.01 18.35
N LYS A 157 -5.00 -13.24 17.91
CA LYS A 157 -5.10 -12.41 16.72
C LYS A 157 -5.23 -13.27 15.46
N LEU A 158 -4.45 -14.35 15.37
CA LEU A 158 -4.42 -15.26 14.21
C LEU A 158 -5.58 -16.27 14.18
N ALA A 159 -6.31 -16.43 15.27
CA ALA A 159 -7.46 -17.32 15.31
C ALA A 159 -8.46 -17.01 14.19
N HIS A 160 -9.19 -18.04 13.74
CA HIS A 160 -10.18 -17.93 12.66
C HIS A 160 -9.65 -17.35 11.33
N GLY A 161 -8.36 -17.55 11.06
CA GLY A 161 -7.70 -17.04 9.85
C GLY A 161 -7.37 -15.55 9.87
N GLY A 162 -7.20 -14.99 11.07
CA GLY A 162 -6.89 -13.59 11.34
C GLY A 162 -8.08 -12.80 11.88
N LYS A 163 -7.78 -11.73 12.59
CA LYS A 163 -8.76 -10.89 13.32
C LYS A 163 -9.60 -11.67 14.34
N GLY A 164 -9.04 -12.74 14.94
CA GLY A 164 -9.77 -13.66 15.81
C GLY A 164 -10.50 -12.94 16.93
N VAL A 165 -9.82 -12.05 17.66
CA VAL A 165 -10.41 -11.25 18.74
C VAL A 165 -11.58 -10.42 18.26
N LEU A 166 -11.44 -9.72 17.12
CA LEU A 166 -12.55 -8.91 16.58
C LEU A 166 -13.73 -9.76 16.15
N LYS A 167 -13.49 -10.93 15.56
CA LYS A 167 -14.55 -11.86 15.19
C LYS A 167 -15.33 -12.33 16.40
N GLU A 168 -14.65 -12.69 17.49
CA GLU A 168 -15.31 -13.11 18.72
C GLU A 168 -16.13 -11.99 19.39
N VAL A 169 -15.58 -10.77 19.45
CA VAL A 169 -16.29 -9.59 19.96
C VAL A 169 -17.52 -9.26 19.10
N ALA A 170 -17.44 -9.50 17.80
CA ALA A 170 -18.54 -9.24 16.88
C ALA A 170 -19.70 -10.26 17.00
N ARG A 171 -19.45 -11.47 17.53
CA ARG A 171 -20.47 -12.51 17.72
C ARG A 171 -21.64 -11.99 18.57
N GLY A 172 -22.84 -12.27 18.13
CA GLY A 172 -24.06 -11.78 18.76
C GLY A 172 -24.47 -10.35 18.41
N ASN A 173 -23.56 -9.54 17.85
CA ASN A 173 -23.86 -8.18 17.38
C ASN A 173 -23.89 -8.06 15.85
N VAL A 174 -23.11 -8.92 15.18
CA VAL A 174 -23.01 -8.97 13.71
C VAL A 174 -23.41 -10.39 13.27
N PRO A 175 -24.18 -10.55 12.19
CA PRO A 175 -24.56 -11.88 11.69
C PRO A 175 -23.32 -12.73 11.38
N ASP A 176 -23.34 -14.01 11.80
CA ASP A 176 -22.21 -14.94 11.61
C ASP A 176 -21.80 -15.08 10.15
N GLY A 177 -22.74 -15.06 9.22
CA GLY A 177 -22.45 -15.08 7.77
C GLY A 177 -21.63 -13.89 7.26
N VAL A 178 -21.61 -12.77 7.99
CA VAL A 178 -20.74 -11.61 7.72
C VAL A 178 -19.37 -11.81 8.33
N ILE A 179 -19.33 -12.31 9.60
CA ILE A 179 -18.08 -12.54 10.35
C ILE A 179 -17.23 -13.61 9.68
N ASP A 180 -17.85 -14.71 9.28
CA ASP A 180 -17.17 -15.91 8.76
C ASP A 180 -17.03 -15.90 7.23
N ARG A 181 -17.49 -14.83 6.57
CA ARG A 181 -17.32 -14.67 5.13
C ARG A 181 -15.84 -14.74 4.73
N PRO A 182 -15.51 -15.48 3.67
CA PRO A 182 -14.15 -15.44 3.12
C PRO A 182 -13.72 -14.01 2.82
N LYS A 183 -12.46 -13.66 3.15
CA LYS A 183 -11.92 -12.33 2.87
C LYS A 183 -11.98 -12.06 1.36
N GLY A 184 -12.74 -11.05 0.98
CA GLY A 184 -12.77 -10.53 -0.38
C GLY A 184 -11.90 -9.28 -0.49
N TYR A 185 -11.36 -9.05 -1.66
CA TYR A 185 -10.75 -7.77 -1.99
C TYR A 185 -11.79 -6.84 -2.59
N PHE A 186 -11.57 -5.55 -2.42
CA PHE A 186 -12.32 -4.55 -3.17
C PHE A 186 -12.06 -4.84 -4.67
N PRO A 187 -13.10 -5.08 -5.49
CA PRO A 187 -12.91 -5.58 -6.86
C PRO A 187 -12.50 -4.48 -7.84
N VAL A 188 -11.69 -3.51 -7.42
CA VAL A 188 -11.09 -2.55 -8.34
C VAL A 188 -9.92 -3.23 -9.03
N PRO A 189 -9.95 -3.41 -10.36
CA PRO A 189 -8.86 -4.05 -11.05
C PRO A 189 -7.61 -3.22 -10.92
N ALA A 190 -6.51 -3.85 -10.50
CA ALA A 190 -5.19 -3.21 -10.57
C ALA A 190 -4.96 -2.72 -12.00
N ILE A 191 -4.30 -1.59 -12.16
CA ILE A 191 -3.93 -1.07 -13.47
C ILE A 191 -2.83 -1.97 -14.04
N ARG A 192 -3.29 -3.01 -14.71
CA ARG A 192 -2.46 -4.06 -15.31
C ARG A 192 -2.31 -3.87 -16.81
N HIS A 193 -3.31 -3.28 -17.43
CA HIS A 193 -3.37 -3.14 -18.87
C HIS A 193 -3.57 -1.67 -19.25
N LEU A 194 -2.71 -1.20 -20.14
CA LEU A 194 -2.75 0.16 -20.67
C LEU A 194 -3.22 0.11 -22.13
N GLU A 195 -4.31 0.82 -22.45
CA GLU A 195 -4.84 0.92 -23.79
C GLU A 195 -5.59 2.23 -24.03
N GLY A 196 -5.82 2.57 -25.29
CA GLY A 196 -6.62 3.74 -25.73
C GLY A 196 -6.16 5.04 -25.08
N ALA A 197 -7.08 5.93 -24.77
CA ALA A 197 -6.81 7.25 -24.20
C ALA A 197 -6.02 7.21 -22.89
N PHE A 198 -6.14 6.10 -22.14
CA PHE A 198 -5.36 5.92 -20.91
C PHE A 198 -3.87 5.68 -21.20
N LEU A 199 -3.56 4.85 -22.20
CA LEU A 199 -2.19 4.65 -22.67
C LEU A 199 -1.64 5.94 -23.28
N ASP A 200 -2.44 6.70 -24.03
CA ASP A 200 -2.01 7.98 -24.61
C ASP A 200 -1.61 8.96 -23.50
N ARG A 201 -2.41 9.04 -22.43
CA ARG A 201 -2.08 9.88 -21.26
C ARG A 201 -0.77 9.46 -20.57
N VAL A 202 -0.53 8.16 -20.48
CA VAL A 202 0.74 7.61 -19.94
C VAL A 202 1.91 7.99 -20.83
N ARG A 203 1.77 7.85 -22.15
CA ARG A 203 2.79 8.24 -23.14
C ARG A 203 3.11 9.72 -23.05
N ASP A 204 2.09 10.56 -23.05
CA ASP A 204 2.25 12.01 -22.95
C ASP A 204 3.08 12.38 -21.71
N ALA A 205 2.75 11.81 -20.55
CA ALA A 205 3.44 12.13 -19.30
C ALA A 205 4.93 11.75 -19.33
N VAL A 206 5.26 10.52 -19.77
CA VAL A 206 6.66 10.05 -19.74
C VAL A 206 7.51 10.55 -20.90
N THR A 207 6.89 11.10 -21.96
CA THR A 207 7.62 11.71 -23.10
C THR A 207 7.63 13.23 -23.08
N ASP A 208 6.99 13.83 -22.08
CA ASP A 208 6.98 15.28 -21.88
C ASP A 208 8.41 15.84 -21.81
N PRO A 209 8.68 17.02 -22.40
CA PRO A 209 9.99 17.68 -22.30
C PRO A 209 10.50 17.86 -20.87
N VAL A 210 9.61 18.10 -19.89
CA VAL A 210 9.97 18.24 -18.47
C VAL A 210 10.43 16.89 -17.92
N ALA A 211 9.73 15.79 -18.20
CA ALA A 211 10.13 14.44 -17.79
C ALA A 211 11.49 14.05 -18.38
N LYS A 212 11.70 14.35 -19.67
CA LYS A 212 13.00 14.12 -20.33
C LYS A 212 14.13 14.97 -19.73
N ALA A 213 13.86 16.23 -19.42
CA ALA A 213 14.86 17.11 -18.80
C ALA A 213 15.20 16.68 -17.37
N ARG A 214 14.26 16.09 -16.64
CA ARG A 214 14.48 15.51 -15.31
C ARG A 214 15.45 14.33 -15.35
N GLY A 215 15.40 13.51 -16.42
CA GLY A 215 16.30 12.39 -16.59
C GLY A 215 16.21 11.34 -15.48
N LEU A 216 14.99 11.06 -15.00
CA LEU A 216 14.79 10.05 -13.93
C LEU A 216 14.93 8.63 -14.46
N VAL A 217 14.39 8.38 -15.66
CA VAL A 217 14.22 7.05 -16.22
C VAL A 217 15.12 6.88 -17.44
N ARG A 218 15.76 5.72 -17.54
CA ARG A 218 16.61 5.35 -18.66
C ARG A 218 15.83 5.31 -19.97
N ASN A 219 16.36 5.93 -20.99
CA ASN A 219 15.71 6.01 -22.30
C ASN A 219 15.51 4.61 -22.93
N ASP A 220 16.49 3.71 -22.83
CA ASP A 220 16.40 2.36 -23.38
C ASP A 220 15.26 1.55 -22.74
N TRP A 221 15.09 1.67 -21.44
CA TRP A 221 13.97 1.03 -20.72
C TRP A 221 12.62 1.66 -21.14
N LEU A 222 12.55 2.98 -21.20
CA LEU A 222 11.32 3.69 -21.56
C LEU A 222 10.87 3.36 -22.98
N GLU A 223 11.78 3.34 -23.96
CA GLU A 223 11.49 2.97 -25.34
C GLU A 223 10.96 1.53 -25.43
N ALA A 224 11.58 0.59 -24.72
CA ALA A 224 11.10 -0.79 -24.67
C ALA A 224 9.68 -0.89 -24.09
N MET A 225 9.39 -0.16 -22.99
CA MET A 225 8.05 -0.14 -22.38
C MET A 225 7.01 0.55 -23.26
N LEU A 226 7.37 1.57 -24.01
CA LEU A 226 6.46 2.24 -24.93
C LEU A 226 6.16 1.42 -26.19
N ALA A 227 7.13 0.58 -26.62
CA ALA A 227 6.93 -0.34 -27.74
C ALA A 227 5.96 -1.49 -27.38
N ASP A 228 6.02 -1.99 -26.16
CA ASP A 228 5.07 -3.00 -25.64
C ASP A 228 4.64 -2.65 -24.20
N PRO A 229 3.64 -1.79 -24.04
CA PRO A 229 3.27 -1.20 -22.74
C PRO A 229 2.78 -2.20 -21.69
N ASN A 230 2.47 -3.41 -22.09
CA ASN A 230 1.83 -4.41 -21.22
C ASN A 230 2.71 -5.62 -20.90
N THR A 231 4.00 -5.60 -21.27
CA THR A 231 4.93 -6.70 -21.03
C THR A 231 5.40 -6.80 -19.59
N ALA A 232 5.70 -5.67 -18.94
CA ALA A 232 6.30 -5.67 -17.62
C ALA A 232 5.28 -5.48 -16.50
N ARG A 233 5.34 -6.39 -15.52
CA ARG A 233 4.56 -6.36 -14.28
C ARG A 233 5.51 -6.31 -13.09
N THR A 234 5.08 -5.63 -12.05
CA THR A 234 5.74 -5.67 -10.76
C THR A 234 5.37 -6.94 -10.00
N ASN A 235 6.05 -7.23 -8.89
CA ASN A 235 5.76 -8.41 -8.07
C ASN A 235 4.32 -8.43 -7.54
N LEU A 236 3.74 -7.28 -7.23
CA LEU A 236 2.35 -7.13 -6.79
C LEU A 236 1.37 -7.01 -7.96
N GLY A 237 1.85 -7.14 -9.19
CA GLY A 237 1.04 -7.25 -10.39
C GLY A 237 0.60 -5.95 -11.04
N SER A 238 1.13 -4.80 -10.63
CA SER A 238 0.94 -3.52 -11.32
C SER A 238 1.70 -3.47 -12.64
N ASN A 239 1.20 -2.66 -13.57
CA ASN A 239 1.94 -2.34 -14.78
C ASN A 239 3.14 -1.45 -14.46
N ALA A 240 4.34 -1.83 -14.91
CA ALA A 240 5.58 -1.13 -14.58
C ALA A 240 5.66 0.27 -15.20
N LEU A 241 5.17 0.44 -16.43
CA LEU A 241 5.12 1.74 -17.10
C LEU A 241 4.12 2.68 -16.42
N TRP A 242 3.00 2.15 -15.93
CA TRP A 242 2.02 2.92 -15.16
C TRP A 242 2.63 3.54 -13.90
N GLN A 243 3.43 2.78 -13.15
CA GLN A 243 4.04 3.30 -11.92
C GLN A 243 4.96 4.48 -12.19
N VAL A 244 5.76 4.39 -13.24
CA VAL A 244 6.65 5.49 -13.68
C VAL A 244 5.84 6.68 -14.16
N ALA A 245 4.83 6.43 -15.00
CA ALA A 245 3.97 7.49 -15.53
C ALA A 245 3.19 8.23 -14.43
N LEU A 246 2.73 7.52 -13.40
CA LEU A 246 2.05 8.14 -12.27
C LEU A 246 2.99 9.09 -11.52
N LEU A 247 4.22 8.67 -11.26
CA LEU A 247 5.23 9.51 -10.63
C LEU A 247 5.46 10.79 -11.47
N GLU A 248 5.67 10.64 -12.76
CA GLU A 248 5.87 11.79 -13.65
C GLU A 248 4.63 12.71 -13.70
N MET A 249 3.42 12.17 -13.82
CA MET A 249 2.20 12.97 -13.76
C MET A 249 2.06 13.74 -12.45
N TRP A 250 2.45 13.11 -11.33
CA TRP A 250 2.39 13.74 -10.01
C TRP A 250 3.42 14.88 -9.89
N LEU A 251 4.65 14.68 -10.38
CA LEU A 251 5.70 15.70 -10.39
C LEU A 251 5.31 16.89 -11.28
N GLN A 252 4.81 16.62 -12.50
CA GLN A 252 4.37 17.66 -13.44
C GLN A 252 3.21 18.48 -12.89
N GLU A 253 2.24 17.86 -12.24
CA GLU A 253 1.10 18.54 -11.61
C GLU A 253 1.56 19.53 -10.53
N ARG A 254 2.72 19.32 -9.93
CA ARG A 254 3.31 20.19 -8.88
C ARG A 254 4.37 21.14 -9.40
N GLY A 255 4.63 21.14 -10.70
CA GLY A 255 5.62 22.01 -11.33
C GLY A 255 7.07 21.67 -10.93
N ILE A 256 7.31 20.41 -10.58
CA ILE A 256 8.63 19.88 -10.23
C ILE A 256 9.28 19.29 -11.48
#